data_c7dcd9a6d57634c123ea39ebdb85a860
#
_entry.id   c7dcd9a6d57634c123ea39ebdb85a860
#
_cell.length_a   1.000
_cell.length_b   1.000
_cell.length_c   1.000
_cell.angle_alpha   90.00
_cell.angle_beta   90.00
_cell.angle_gamma   90.00
#
_symmetry.space_group_name_H-M   'P 1'
#
loop_
_entity.id
_entity.type
_entity.pdbx_description
1 polymer ?
#
loop_
_entity_poly.entity_id
_entity_poly.type
_entity_poly.pdbx_seq_one_letter_code
_entity_poly.pdbx_strand_id
1 'polypeptide(L)'
;MNITHVRMLTVPVSDQDAAKAFYADTLGFEVVADQSMGPIRWLQLAPKGAETNVVLADHMPGMTPGSVHGLMLETSDLDADCERLRRAGVDVDGPQDLPWGRQAAFTDPDGNGIVLAEG
;
A
#
# COMPACT_ATOMS: atom_id res chain seq x y z
N MET A 1 7.45 -2.95 -28.50
CA MET A 1 6.44 -2.42 -27.59
C MET A 1 6.85 -1.07 -27.06
N ASN A 2 5.89 -0.24 -26.70
CA ASN A 2 6.14 1.12 -26.22
C ASN A 2 5.65 1.33 -24.79
N ILE A 3 5.59 0.27 -24.00
CA ILE A 3 5.23 0.33 -22.58
C ILE A 3 6.34 1.06 -21.83
N THR A 4 5.99 2.05 -21.02
CA THR A 4 6.97 2.91 -20.33
C THR A 4 7.10 2.59 -18.85
N HIS A 5 6.02 2.26 -18.16
CA HIS A 5 6.04 1.96 -16.73
C HIS A 5 4.69 1.40 -16.27
N VAL A 6 4.64 0.94 -15.04
CA VAL A 6 3.39 0.55 -14.37
C VAL A 6 2.74 1.80 -13.82
N ARG A 7 1.58 2.19 -14.34
CA ARG A 7 0.87 3.39 -13.88
C ARG A 7 0.20 3.17 -12.53
N MET A 8 -0.57 2.09 -12.41
CA MET A 8 -1.38 1.84 -11.23
C MET A 8 -1.49 0.35 -10.97
N LEU A 9 -1.63 0.01 -9.70
CA LEU A 9 -2.01 -1.31 -9.21
C LEU A 9 -3.28 -1.17 -8.42
N THR A 10 -4.22 -2.09 -8.60
CA THR A 10 -5.47 -2.10 -7.84
C THR A 10 -5.31 -2.98 -6.61
N VAL A 11 -5.65 -2.42 -5.45
CA VAL A 11 -5.66 -3.14 -4.17
C VAL A 11 -7.11 -3.25 -3.71
N PRO A 12 -7.66 -4.48 -3.64
CA PRO A 12 -9.05 -4.66 -3.23
C PRO A 12 -9.19 -4.47 -1.72
N VAL A 13 -10.14 -3.63 -1.33
CA VAL A 13 -10.42 -3.31 0.07
C VAL A 13 -11.92 -3.40 0.34
N SER A 14 -12.31 -3.64 1.59
CA SER A 14 -13.71 -3.73 1.98
C SER A 14 -14.29 -2.37 2.40
N ASP A 15 -13.44 -1.52 2.99
CA ASP A 15 -13.83 -0.20 3.50
C ASP A 15 -12.82 0.84 3.00
N GLN A 16 -13.23 1.65 2.04
CA GLN A 16 -12.34 2.65 1.44
C GLN A 16 -11.95 3.75 2.42
N ASP A 17 -12.80 4.12 3.36
CA ASP A 17 -12.44 5.13 4.38
C ASP A 17 -11.35 4.60 5.31
N ALA A 18 -11.49 3.38 5.80
CA ALA A 18 -10.46 2.74 6.63
C ALA A 18 -9.16 2.55 5.86
N ALA A 19 -9.25 2.12 4.61
CA ALA A 19 -8.08 1.95 3.75
C ALA A 19 -7.38 3.28 3.47
N LYS A 20 -8.14 4.33 3.18
CA LYS A 20 -7.59 5.68 2.97
C LYS A 20 -6.83 6.15 4.20
N ALA A 21 -7.41 6.01 5.39
CA ALA A 21 -6.75 6.38 6.64
C ALA A 21 -5.43 5.61 6.82
N PHE A 22 -5.42 4.32 6.54
CA PHE A 22 -4.22 3.51 6.67
C PHE A 22 -3.12 3.96 5.70
N TYR A 23 -3.43 4.05 4.41
CA TYR A 23 -2.43 4.37 3.39
C TYR A 23 -1.98 5.83 3.47
N ALA A 24 -2.88 6.77 3.73
CA ALA A 24 -2.54 8.19 3.81
C ALA A 24 -1.93 8.56 5.16
N ASP A 25 -2.56 8.19 6.27
CA ASP A 25 -2.15 8.64 7.60
C ASP A 25 -1.05 7.75 8.18
N THR A 26 -1.18 6.44 8.08
CA THR A 26 -0.20 5.51 8.65
C THR A 26 1.01 5.36 7.73
N LEU A 27 0.81 5.14 6.44
CA LEU A 27 1.93 4.96 5.49
C LEU A 27 2.46 6.27 4.91
N GLY A 28 1.71 7.37 5.01
CA GLY A 28 2.15 8.67 4.52
C GLY A 28 1.99 8.87 3.02
N PHE A 29 1.14 8.09 2.36
CA PHE A 29 0.86 8.28 0.94
C PHE A 29 0.08 9.58 0.71
N GLU A 30 0.32 10.19 -0.44
CA GLU A 30 -0.51 11.32 -0.89
C GLU A 30 -1.77 10.81 -1.58
N VAL A 31 -2.89 11.47 -1.31
CA VAL A 31 -4.14 11.20 -2.03
C VAL A 31 -4.06 11.95 -3.37
N VAL A 32 -3.96 11.20 -4.45
CA VAL A 32 -3.87 11.76 -5.81
C VAL A 32 -5.26 12.11 -6.33
N ALA A 33 -6.23 11.26 -6.06
CA ALA A 33 -7.63 11.49 -6.44
C ALA A 33 -8.57 10.75 -5.49
N ASP A 34 -9.66 11.39 -5.13
CA ASP A 34 -10.73 10.79 -4.34
C ASP A 34 -12.04 11.36 -4.86
N GLN A 35 -12.66 10.64 -5.79
CA GLN A 35 -13.83 11.12 -6.51
C GLN A 35 -14.91 10.05 -6.55
N SER A 36 -16.16 10.47 -6.28
CA SER A 36 -17.32 9.60 -6.43
C SER A 36 -17.92 9.78 -7.81
N MET A 37 -18.13 8.66 -8.52
CA MET A 37 -18.73 8.63 -9.85
C MET A 37 -19.92 7.65 -9.78
N GLY A 38 -21.09 8.18 -9.46
CA GLY A 38 -22.25 7.32 -9.20
C GLY A 38 -22.01 6.41 -8.00
N PRO A 39 -22.20 5.09 -8.13
CA PRO A 39 -21.97 4.15 -7.04
C PRO A 39 -20.48 3.83 -6.82
N ILE A 40 -19.59 4.31 -7.68
CA ILE A 40 -18.18 4.00 -7.64
C ILE A 40 -17.41 5.18 -7.06
N ARG A 41 -16.52 4.89 -6.09
CA ARG A 41 -15.57 5.86 -5.56
C ARG A 41 -14.19 5.52 -6.09
N TRP A 42 -13.60 6.45 -6.83
CA TRP A 42 -12.22 6.34 -7.31
C TRP A 42 -11.28 6.90 -6.26
N LEU A 43 -10.49 6.04 -5.65
CA LEU A 43 -9.57 6.42 -4.58
C LEU A 43 -8.16 6.00 -4.98
N GLN A 44 -7.33 6.99 -5.32
CA GLN A 44 -6.00 6.79 -5.88
C GLN A 44 -4.97 7.49 -4.98
N LEU A 45 -3.96 6.75 -4.55
CA LEU A 45 -2.90 7.24 -3.69
C LEU A 45 -1.54 6.81 -4.22
N ALA A 46 -0.49 7.50 -3.78
CA ALA A 46 0.87 7.16 -4.13
C ALA A 46 1.84 7.66 -3.07
N PRO A 47 2.99 6.99 -2.88
CA PRO A 47 4.11 7.62 -2.18
C PRO A 47 4.45 8.95 -2.85
N LYS A 48 4.86 9.94 -2.08
CA LYS A 48 5.14 11.27 -2.60
C LYS A 48 6.12 11.23 -3.76
N GLY A 49 5.72 11.79 -4.90
CA GLY A 49 6.55 11.87 -6.10
C GLY A 49 6.67 10.56 -6.89
N ALA A 50 5.98 9.50 -6.50
CA ALA A 50 6.04 8.23 -7.20
C ALA A 50 5.22 8.25 -8.49
N GLU A 51 5.75 7.61 -9.54
CA GLU A 51 5.04 7.48 -10.81
C GLU A 51 3.96 6.39 -10.74
N THR A 52 4.22 5.31 -9.99
CA THR A 52 3.27 4.22 -9.82
C THR A 52 2.35 4.51 -8.65
N ASN A 53 1.06 4.42 -8.88
CA ASN A 53 0.03 4.70 -7.89
C ASN A 53 -0.68 3.40 -7.48
N VAL A 54 -1.39 3.43 -6.36
CA VAL A 54 -2.32 2.38 -5.97
C VAL A 54 -3.74 2.93 -6.02
N VAL A 55 -4.68 2.09 -6.46
CA VAL A 55 -6.11 2.39 -6.42
C VAL A 55 -6.72 1.45 -5.39
N LEU A 56 -7.36 2.01 -4.37
CA LEU A 56 -8.05 1.25 -3.34
C LEU A 56 -9.51 1.10 -3.76
N ALA A 57 -9.88 -0.09 -4.20
CA ALA A 57 -11.20 -0.35 -4.81
C ALA A 57 -12.00 -1.37 -4.01
N ASP A 58 -13.28 -1.09 -3.82
CA ASP A 58 -14.22 -2.00 -3.14
C ASP A 58 -15.23 -2.64 -4.10
N HIS A 59 -15.07 -2.41 -5.40
CA HIS A 59 -16.11 -2.74 -6.41
C HIS A 59 -15.57 -3.57 -7.59
N MET A 60 -14.33 -4.04 -7.54
CA MET A 60 -13.75 -4.77 -8.68
C MET A 60 -14.20 -6.22 -8.70
N PRO A 61 -14.90 -6.66 -9.79
CA PRO A 61 -15.32 -8.06 -9.92
C PRO A 61 -14.12 -9.00 -9.92
N GLY A 62 -14.23 -10.11 -9.20
CA GLY A 62 -13.18 -11.11 -9.15
C GLY A 62 -12.00 -10.79 -8.25
N MET A 63 -12.01 -9.63 -7.57
CA MET A 63 -10.97 -9.26 -6.61
C MET A 63 -11.53 -9.30 -5.19
N THR A 64 -10.93 -10.13 -4.36
CA THR A 64 -11.34 -10.27 -2.97
C THR A 64 -10.52 -9.33 -2.08
N PRO A 65 -11.15 -8.55 -1.19
CA PRO A 65 -10.39 -7.75 -0.21
C PRO A 65 -9.39 -8.60 0.56
N GLY A 66 -8.16 -8.12 0.70
CA GLY A 66 -7.10 -8.85 1.38
C GLY A 66 -6.36 -9.88 0.53
N SER A 67 -6.67 -9.99 -0.76
CA SER A 67 -6.08 -11.01 -1.64
C SER A 67 -4.73 -10.64 -2.24
N VAL A 68 -4.30 -9.40 -2.11
CA VAL A 68 -2.99 -8.98 -2.63
C VAL A 68 -1.89 -9.43 -1.69
N HIS A 69 -0.82 -9.98 -2.25
CA HIS A 69 0.37 -10.38 -1.50
C HIS A 69 1.61 -9.86 -2.20
N GLY A 70 2.56 -9.33 -1.41
CA GLY A 70 3.84 -8.90 -1.96
C GLY A 70 3.82 -7.55 -2.65
N LEU A 71 2.92 -6.65 -2.27
CA LEU A 71 3.06 -5.25 -2.67
C LEU A 71 4.32 -4.71 -2.01
N MET A 72 5.37 -4.52 -2.82
CA MET A 72 6.67 -4.13 -2.30
C MET A 72 6.90 -2.64 -2.45
N LEU A 73 7.17 -1.99 -1.33
CA LEU A 73 7.47 -0.57 -1.25
C LEU A 73 8.93 -0.40 -0.83
N GLU A 74 9.60 0.60 -1.38
CA GLU A 74 10.98 0.90 -1.00
C GLU A 74 11.00 2.02 0.01
N THR A 75 11.87 1.90 1.02
CA THR A 75 12.06 2.93 2.03
C THR A 75 13.55 3.25 2.19
N SER A 76 13.85 4.48 2.55
CA SER A 76 15.22 4.91 2.87
C SER A 76 15.59 4.66 4.33
N ASP A 77 14.62 4.33 5.19
CA ASP A 77 14.87 4.08 6.62
C ASP A 77 13.89 3.05 7.15
N LEU A 78 14.24 1.78 6.96
CA LEU A 78 13.40 0.65 7.33
C LEU A 78 13.15 0.59 8.85
N ASP A 79 14.19 0.82 9.66
CA ASP A 79 14.07 0.75 11.11
C ASP A 79 13.08 1.79 11.66
N ALA A 80 13.17 3.02 11.18
CA ALA A 80 12.26 4.08 11.59
C ALA A 80 10.82 3.79 11.17
N ASP A 81 10.64 3.26 9.96
CA ASP A 81 9.30 2.91 9.46
C ASP A 81 8.68 1.78 10.27
N CYS A 82 9.45 0.74 10.60
CA CYS A 82 8.95 -0.36 11.42
C CYS A 82 8.54 0.13 12.82
N GLU A 83 9.32 1.01 13.41
CA GLU A 83 9.00 1.59 14.71
C GLU A 83 7.71 2.43 14.65
N ARG A 84 7.58 3.26 13.62
CA ARG A 84 6.38 4.06 13.40
C ARG A 84 5.13 3.19 13.22
N LEU A 85 5.23 2.13 12.44
CA LEU A 85 4.13 1.20 12.22
C LEU A 85 3.70 0.52 13.52
N ARG A 86 4.67 0.07 14.34
CA ARG A 86 4.37 -0.54 15.64
C ARG A 86 3.69 0.43 16.59
N ARG A 87 4.09 1.68 16.60
CA ARG A 87 3.43 2.73 17.40
C ARG A 87 2.00 2.96 16.96
N ALA A 88 1.70 2.77 15.68
CA ALA A 88 0.35 2.87 15.13
C ALA A 88 -0.49 1.61 15.35
N GLY A 89 0.06 0.61 16.02
CA GLY A 89 -0.65 -0.64 16.33
C GLY A 89 -0.58 -1.69 15.23
N VAL A 90 0.31 -1.51 14.24
CA VAL A 90 0.47 -2.47 13.15
C VAL A 90 1.45 -3.56 13.57
N ASP A 91 1.07 -4.82 13.34
CA ASP A 91 1.95 -5.96 13.51
C ASP A 91 2.98 -5.97 12.37
N VAL A 92 4.25 -5.90 12.73
CA VAL A 92 5.35 -5.89 11.75
C VAL A 92 6.24 -7.11 11.97
N ASP A 93 6.43 -7.89 10.89
CA ASP A 93 7.37 -9.01 10.86
C ASP A 93 8.70 -8.51 10.29
N GLY A 94 9.71 -8.43 11.13
CA GLY A 94 11.02 -7.91 10.78
C GLY A 94 11.39 -6.66 11.58
N PRO A 95 12.46 -5.95 11.18
CA PRO A 95 13.29 -6.14 9.97
C PRO A 95 14.06 -7.44 9.96
N GLN A 96 14.26 -7.99 8.78
CA GLN A 96 15.05 -9.20 8.56
C GLN A 96 16.17 -8.92 7.57
N ASP A 97 17.33 -9.49 7.84
CA ASP A 97 18.46 -9.45 6.91
C ASP A 97 18.38 -10.70 6.03
N LEU A 98 18.17 -10.50 4.75
CA LEU A 98 18.05 -11.57 3.77
C LEU A 98 19.20 -11.48 2.76
N PRO A 99 19.50 -12.57 2.01
CA PRO A 99 20.60 -12.53 1.05
C PRO A 99 20.47 -11.41 0.01
N TRP A 100 19.23 -10.98 -0.28
CA TRP A 100 18.97 -9.93 -1.27
C TRP A 100 18.71 -8.55 -0.65
N GLY A 101 18.80 -8.39 0.68
CA GLY A 101 18.63 -7.10 1.35
C GLY A 101 17.82 -7.20 2.63
N ARG A 102 17.58 -6.05 3.23
CA ARG A 102 16.77 -5.95 4.45
C ARG A 102 15.34 -5.62 4.10
N GLN A 103 14.39 -6.29 4.75
CA GLN A 103 12.98 -6.03 4.53
C GLN A 103 12.14 -6.34 5.77
N ALA A 104 10.91 -5.84 5.77
CA ALA A 104 9.90 -6.13 6.77
C ALA A 104 8.55 -6.31 6.07
N ALA A 105 7.64 -7.02 6.72
CA ALA A 105 6.33 -7.31 6.16
C ALA A 105 5.23 -6.96 7.15
N PHE A 106 4.11 -6.50 6.62
CA PHE A 106 2.89 -6.23 7.39
C PHE A 106 1.69 -6.32 6.46
N THR A 107 0.50 -6.12 7.00
CA THR A 107 -0.72 -6.12 6.20
C THR A 107 -1.49 -4.83 6.40
N ASP A 108 -2.30 -4.47 5.39
CA ASP A 108 -3.29 -3.41 5.54
C ASP A 108 -4.51 -3.91 6.36
N PRO A 109 -5.52 -3.07 6.63
CA PRO A 109 -6.68 -3.49 7.44
C PRO A 109 -7.45 -4.69 6.88
N ASP A 110 -7.40 -4.93 5.57
CA ASP A 110 -8.06 -6.08 4.93
C ASP A 110 -7.20 -7.33 4.87
N GLY A 111 -5.92 -7.23 5.23
CA GLY A 111 -4.99 -8.33 5.12
C GLY A 111 -4.18 -8.36 3.83
N ASN A 112 -4.25 -7.32 2.99
CA ASN A 112 -3.36 -7.23 1.84
C ASN A 112 -1.91 -7.14 2.30
N GLY A 113 -1.07 -8.00 1.77
CA GLY A 113 0.33 -8.12 2.19
C GLY A 113 1.24 -7.07 1.58
N ILE A 114 1.96 -6.36 2.42
CA ILE A 114 2.88 -5.29 2.04
C ILE A 114 4.28 -5.62 2.55
N VAL A 115 5.28 -5.40 1.71
CA VAL A 115 6.68 -5.58 2.07
C VAL A 115 7.39 -4.24 1.94
N LEU A 116 8.13 -3.85 2.98
CA LEU A 116 9.05 -2.71 2.91
C LEU A 116 10.45 -3.23 2.66
N ALA A 117 11.08 -2.74 1.61
CA ALA A 117 12.46 -3.05 1.27
C ALA A 117 13.33 -1.82 1.45
N GLU A 118 14.48 -1.99 2.13
CA GLU A 118 15.44 -0.90 2.28
C GLU A 118 16.22 -0.71 1.00
N GLY A 119 16.18 0.52 0.50
CA GLY A 119 16.88 0.89 -0.73
C GLY A 119 18.22 1.55 -0.49
#